data_76daa24b3cd60967c1eca7d691203bc0
#
_entry.id   76daa24b3cd60967c1eca7d691203bc0
#
_cell.length_a   1.000
_cell.length_b   1.000
_cell.length_c   1.000
_cell.angle_alpha   90.00
_cell.angle_beta   90.00
_cell.angle_gamma   90.00
#
_symmetry.space_group_name_H-M   'P 1'
#
loop_
_entity.id
_entity.type
_entity.pdbx_description
1 polymer ?
#
loop_
_entity_poly.entity_id
_entity_poly.type
_entity_poly.pdbx_seq_one_letter_code
_entity_poly.pdbx_strand_id
1 'polypeptide(L)'
;PLLHGGGHEFGLRSTTENISGVVGFAKAVQVAGNSDIRYMNKLRAKLIDGLLKIPNVTLNGSKGDERLCNNINVSFNDIEGEAIGGYLDAYGISSSTGSACSSNTLDVSHVLKAIGLSHEQINTSIRLSISKFNTKKEIDYVLEILPKIVEKLRKMTPIKL
;
A
#
# COMPACT_ATOMS: atom_id res chain seq x y z
N PRO A 1 -12.99 -26.40 -2.22
CA PRO A 1 -12.54 -26.17 -3.61
C PRO A 1 -13.10 -24.87 -4.18
N LEU A 2 -12.37 -24.24 -5.07
CA LEU A 2 -12.80 -23.02 -5.77
C LEU A 2 -13.89 -23.32 -6.80
N LEU A 3 -13.78 -24.44 -7.52
CA LEU A 3 -14.76 -24.98 -8.44
C LEU A 3 -15.03 -26.43 -8.06
N HIS A 4 -16.32 -26.79 -7.89
CA HIS A 4 -16.75 -28.13 -7.56
C HIS A 4 -16.94 -29.00 -8.82
N GLY A 5 -16.65 -30.29 -8.74
CA GLY A 5 -16.81 -31.25 -9.83
C GLY A 5 -15.91 -32.47 -9.69
N GLY A 6 -15.32 -32.96 -10.78
CA GLY A 6 -14.62 -34.25 -10.91
C GLY A 6 -13.29 -34.44 -10.19
N GLY A 7 -12.91 -33.60 -9.23
CA GLY A 7 -11.76 -33.83 -8.35
C GLY A 7 -10.39 -33.50 -8.94
N HIS A 8 -10.31 -32.76 -10.05
CA HIS A 8 -9.05 -32.33 -10.66
C HIS A 8 -8.28 -31.39 -9.70
N GLU A 9 -6.97 -31.25 -9.92
CA GLU A 9 -6.09 -30.40 -9.09
C GLU A 9 -6.18 -30.76 -7.59
N PHE A 10 -6.06 -32.05 -7.29
CA PHE A 10 -6.16 -32.60 -5.91
C PHE A 10 -7.51 -32.25 -5.23
N GLY A 11 -8.60 -32.12 -6.00
CA GLY A 11 -9.91 -31.74 -5.47
C GLY A 11 -10.07 -30.25 -5.19
N LEU A 12 -9.06 -29.44 -5.45
CA LEU A 12 -9.10 -27.99 -5.15
C LEU A 12 -9.76 -27.17 -6.25
N ARG A 13 -9.63 -27.62 -7.51
CA ARG A 13 -10.20 -26.92 -8.65
C ARG A 13 -10.58 -27.92 -9.74
N SER A 14 -11.85 -28.20 -9.90
CA SER A 14 -12.40 -29.03 -10.98
C SER A 14 -12.41 -28.29 -12.32
N THR A 15 -12.70 -28.98 -13.39
CA THR A 15 -12.70 -28.60 -14.80
C THR A 15 -11.29 -28.71 -15.46
N THR A 16 -11.28 -28.60 -16.78
CA THR A 16 -10.07 -28.55 -17.59
C THR A 16 -9.11 -27.50 -17.07
N GLU A 17 -7.81 -27.76 -17.15
CA GLU A 17 -6.75 -26.89 -16.68
C GLU A 17 -6.86 -25.49 -17.29
N ASN A 18 -6.53 -24.47 -16.49
CA ASN A 18 -6.55 -23.08 -16.94
C ASN A 18 -5.31 -22.76 -17.78
N ILE A 19 -5.25 -23.33 -18.99
CA ILE A 19 -4.09 -23.19 -19.88
C ILE A 19 -3.78 -21.72 -20.17
N SER A 20 -4.78 -20.90 -20.45
CA SER A 20 -4.58 -19.47 -20.73
C SER A 20 -3.97 -18.74 -19.54
N GLY A 21 -4.42 -19.03 -18.33
CA GLY A 21 -3.85 -18.46 -17.10
C GLY A 21 -2.42 -18.92 -16.85
N VAL A 22 -2.13 -20.21 -17.08
CA VAL A 22 -0.78 -20.77 -16.94
C VAL A 22 0.20 -20.12 -17.91
N VAL A 23 -0.18 -20.00 -19.20
CA VAL A 23 0.66 -19.36 -20.21
C VAL A 23 0.85 -17.88 -19.93
N GLY A 24 -0.22 -17.18 -19.54
CA GLY A 24 -0.15 -15.77 -19.14
C GLY A 24 0.77 -15.54 -17.95
N PHE A 25 0.69 -16.40 -16.92
CA PHE A 25 1.57 -16.35 -15.75
C PHE A 25 3.04 -16.60 -16.12
N ALA A 26 3.29 -17.64 -16.92
CA ALA A 26 4.65 -17.92 -17.41
C ALA A 26 5.23 -16.72 -18.18
N LYS A 27 4.41 -16.07 -19.04
CA LYS A 27 4.83 -14.87 -19.77
C LYS A 27 5.10 -13.69 -18.81
N ALA A 28 4.27 -13.49 -17.82
CA ALA A 28 4.47 -12.45 -16.80
C ALA A 28 5.81 -12.62 -16.07
N VAL A 29 6.15 -13.85 -15.68
CA VAL A 29 7.45 -14.18 -15.06
C VAL A 29 8.62 -13.88 -16.01
N GLN A 30 8.50 -14.23 -17.29
CA GLN A 30 9.54 -13.95 -18.28
C GLN A 30 9.81 -12.45 -18.49
N VAL A 31 8.77 -11.61 -18.43
CA VAL A 31 8.91 -10.15 -18.65
C VAL A 31 9.20 -9.37 -17.38
N ALA A 32 9.07 -10.00 -16.21
CA ALA A 32 9.49 -9.39 -14.95
C ALA A 32 11.02 -9.30 -14.91
N GLY A 33 11.55 -8.11 -14.68
CA GLY A 33 12.99 -7.86 -14.78
C GLY A 33 13.58 -7.12 -13.59
N ASN A 34 14.85 -7.37 -13.30
CA ASN A 34 15.61 -6.68 -12.26
C ASN A 34 15.74 -5.16 -12.49
N SER A 35 15.62 -4.70 -13.75
CA SER A 35 15.58 -3.28 -14.10
C SER A 35 14.36 -2.59 -13.50
N ASP A 36 13.20 -3.26 -13.54
CA ASP A 36 11.95 -2.75 -12.99
C ASP A 36 12.05 -2.61 -11.46
N ILE A 37 12.67 -3.60 -10.80
CA ILE A 37 12.91 -3.59 -9.35
C ILE A 37 13.80 -2.40 -8.97
N ARG A 38 14.93 -2.20 -9.68
CA ARG A 38 15.83 -1.05 -9.42
C ARG A 38 15.15 0.29 -9.65
N TYR A 39 14.29 0.37 -10.67
CA TYR A 39 13.52 1.59 -10.95
C TYR A 39 12.52 1.88 -9.83
N MET A 40 11.71 0.90 -9.44
CA MET A 40 10.75 1.03 -8.35
C MET A 40 11.43 1.35 -7.01
N ASN A 41 12.59 0.75 -6.72
CA ASN A 41 13.37 1.10 -5.53
C ASN A 41 13.75 2.58 -5.48
N LYS A 42 14.12 3.19 -6.62
CA LYS A 42 14.42 4.63 -6.68
C LYS A 42 13.18 5.49 -6.42
N LEU A 43 12.05 5.12 -7.01
CA LEU A 43 10.77 5.83 -6.77
C LEU A 43 10.32 5.69 -5.32
N ARG A 44 10.41 4.47 -4.76
CA ARG A 44 10.07 4.19 -3.36
C ARG A 44 10.93 5.02 -2.40
N ALA A 45 12.25 5.01 -2.59
CA ALA A 45 13.17 5.77 -1.74
C ALA A 45 12.81 7.26 -1.76
N LYS A 46 12.63 7.84 -2.95
CA LYS A 46 12.23 9.24 -3.10
C LYS A 46 10.92 9.55 -2.38
N LEU A 47 9.92 8.68 -2.51
CA LEU A 47 8.62 8.88 -1.87
C LEU A 47 8.76 8.80 -0.34
N ILE A 48 9.43 7.77 0.19
CA ILE A 48 9.67 7.63 1.63
C ILE A 48 10.42 8.85 2.19
N ASP A 49 11.53 9.24 1.55
CA ASP A 49 12.33 10.38 2.01
C ASP A 49 11.53 11.69 2.02
N GLY A 50 10.63 11.86 1.06
CA GLY A 50 9.73 13.01 1.01
C GLY A 50 8.66 12.97 2.10
N LEU A 51 8.03 11.82 2.32
CA LEU A 51 7.00 11.64 3.33
C LEU A 51 7.53 11.84 4.75
N LEU A 52 8.75 11.36 5.03
CA LEU A 52 9.39 11.51 6.34
C LEU A 52 9.81 12.95 6.68
N LYS A 53 9.74 13.89 5.72
CA LYS A 53 9.91 15.32 5.99
C LYS A 53 8.65 15.97 6.57
N ILE A 54 7.50 15.32 6.44
CA ILE A 54 6.26 15.79 7.05
C ILE A 54 6.35 15.53 8.55
N PRO A 55 6.14 16.52 9.42
CA PRO A 55 6.22 16.34 10.87
C PRO A 55 5.27 15.22 11.34
N ASN A 56 5.68 14.46 12.36
CA ASN A 56 4.90 13.38 12.98
C ASN A 56 4.45 12.30 11.99
N VAL A 57 5.30 11.97 11.00
CA VAL A 57 5.12 10.84 10.10
C VAL A 57 6.18 9.80 10.39
N THR A 58 5.77 8.54 10.51
CA THR A 58 6.64 7.40 10.77
C THR A 58 6.52 6.35 9.68
N LEU A 59 7.66 5.75 9.29
CA LEU A 59 7.70 4.63 8.35
C LEU A 59 7.43 3.34 9.12
N ASN A 60 6.47 2.55 8.65
CA ASN A 60 6.12 1.26 9.23
C ASN A 60 6.89 0.13 8.54
N GLY A 61 7.55 -0.71 9.35
CA GLY A 61 8.36 -1.84 8.88
C GLY A 61 9.79 -1.46 8.43
N SER A 62 10.49 -2.41 7.81
CA SER A 62 11.90 -2.30 7.45
C SER A 62 12.21 -1.18 6.45
N LYS A 63 13.46 -0.74 6.41
CA LYS A 63 14.00 0.25 5.48
C LYS A 63 14.90 -0.41 4.43
N GLY A 64 15.22 0.34 3.38
CA GLY A 64 16.21 -0.07 2.37
C GLY A 64 15.83 -1.38 1.68
N ASP A 65 16.81 -2.24 1.50
CA ASP A 65 16.68 -3.48 0.72
C ASP A 65 15.87 -4.59 1.42
N GLU A 66 15.61 -4.45 2.70
CA GLU A 66 14.74 -5.37 3.46
C GLU A 66 13.25 -5.10 3.23
N ARG A 67 12.92 -4.12 2.39
CA ARG A 67 11.54 -3.78 2.01
C ARG A 67 11.29 -4.08 0.53
N LEU A 68 10.11 -4.59 0.22
CA LEU A 68 9.67 -4.76 -1.18
C LEU A 68 9.79 -3.43 -1.95
N CYS A 69 10.24 -3.53 -3.19
CA CYS A 69 10.53 -2.36 -4.05
C CYS A 69 9.33 -1.44 -4.30
N ASN A 70 8.13 -1.94 -4.11
CA ASN A 70 6.87 -1.27 -4.44
C ASN A 70 6.00 -0.92 -3.22
N ASN A 71 6.45 -1.18 -2.00
CA ASN A 71 5.65 -1.00 -0.80
C ASN A 71 6.09 0.22 0.02
N ILE A 72 5.17 1.12 0.30
CA ILE A 72 5.32 2.24 1.22
C ILE A 72 4.16 2.17 2.21
N ASN A 73 4.44 2.07 3.50
CA ASN A 73 3.45 2.16 4.55
C ASN A 73 3.95 3.15 5.61
N VAL A 74 3.17 4.18 5.87
CA VAL A 74 3.50 5.25 6.82
C VAL A 74 2.31 5.56 7.71
N SER A 75 2.55 5.89 8.97
CA SER A 75 1.54 6.41 9.89
C SER A 75 1.67 7.92 10.02
N PHE A 76 0.54 8.61 10.01
CA PHE A 76 0.42 10.06 10.19
C PHE A 76 -0.20 10.29 11.58
N ASN A 77 0.61 10.55 12.58
CA ASN A 77 0.10 10.76 13.93
C ASN A 77 -0.94 11.88 13.95
N ASP A 78 -1.96 11.71 14.75
CA ASP A 78 -3.08 12.64 14.98
C ASP A 78 -4.09 12.76 13.81
N ILE A 79 -4.02 11.88 12.79
CA ILE A 79 -4.96 11.89 11.67
C ILE A 79 -5.37 10.47 11.31
N GLU A 80 -6.65 10.22 11.14
CA GLU A 80 -7.15 8.94 10.64
C GLU A 80 -6.74 8.71 9.17
N GLY A 81 -6.21 7.51 8.91
CA GLY A 81 -5.79 7.12 7.56
C GLY A 81 -6.93 7.18 6.53
N GLU A 82 -8.17 6.86 6.94
CA GLU A 82 -9.34 6.96 6.06
C GLU A 82 -9.62 8.40 5.61
N ALA A 83 -9.46 9.37 6.50
CA ALA A 83 -9.60 10.77 6.13
C ALA A 83 -8.55 11.19 5.10
N ILE A 84 -7.28 10.79 5.30
CA ILE A 84 -6.22 11.04 4.32
C ILE A 84 -6.55 10.35 2.99
N GLY A 85 -6.98 9.07 3.02
CA GLY A 85 -7.34 8.29 1.85
C GLY A 85 -8.44 8.95 1.02
N GLY A 86 -9.50 9.44 1.66
CA GLY A 86 -10.60 10.15 0.99
C GLY A 86 -10.14 11.45 0.30
N TYR A 87 -9.26 12.21 0.94
CA TYR A 87 -8.68 13.40 0.28
C TYR A 87 -7.74 13.04 -0.86
N LEU A 88 -6.92 11.98 -0.72
CA LEU A 88 -6.04 11.52 -1.80
C LEU A 88 -6.85 11.10 -3.03
N ASP A 89 -7.94 10.38 -2.82
CA ASP A 89 -8.86 9.95 -3.90
C ASP A 89 -9.42 11.16 -4.66
N ALA A 90 -9.83 12.22 -3.95
CA ALA A 90 -10.30 13.46 -4.58
C ALA A 90 -9.23 14.16 -5.44
N TYR A 91 -7.95 13.89 -5.21
CA TYR A 91 -6.83 14.34 -6.05
C TYR A 91 -6.37 13.30 -7.07
N GLY A 92 -7.12 12.21 -7.26
CA GLY A 92 -6.78 11.14 -8.21
C GLY A 92 -5.63 10.25 -7.75
N ILE A 93 -5.33 10.20 -6.46
CA ILE A 93 -4.27 9.39 -5.88
C ILE A 93 -4.90 8.22 -5.11
N SER A 94 -4.78 7.02 -5.65
CA SER A 94 -5.25 5.79 -4.98
C SER A 94 -4.33 5.40 -3.84
N SER A 95 -4.92 5.08 -2.70
CA SER A 95 -4.20 4.60 -1.51
C SER A 95 -5.01 3.50 -0.82
N SER A 96 -4.43 2.87 0.20
CA SER A 96 -5.12 1.89 1.04
C SER A 96 -4.84 2.18 2.51
N THR A 97 -5.86 2.03 3.34
CA THR A 97 -5.73 2.14 4.81
C THR A 97 -5.45 0.78 5.44
N GLY A 98 -5.09 0.77 6.72
CA GLY A 98 -4.84 -0.46 7.48
C GLY A 98 -6.11 -1.30 7.73
N SER A 99 -7.31 -0.71 7.56
CA SER A 99 -8.61 -1.31 7.85
C SER A 99 -9.49 -1.56 6.62
N ALA A 100 -9.00 -1.31 5.41
CA ALA A 100 -9.82 -1.26 4.18
C ALA A 100 -10.63 -2.54 3.86
N CYS A 101 -10.28 -3.70 4.42
CA CYS A 101 -10.99 -4.97 4.17
C CYS A 101 -11.85 -5.44 5.34
N SER A 102 -11.88 -4.74 6.46
CA SER A 102 -12.61 -5.13 7.67
C SER A 102 -13.81 -4.24 7.99
N SER A 103 -14.46 -3.70 6.96
CA SER A 103 -15.62 -2.81 7.10
C SER A 103 -16.80 -3.41 7.90
N ASN A 104 -16.79 -4.71 8.20
CA ASN A 104 -17.79 -5.40 9.05
C ASN A 104 -17.22 -5.96 10.36
N THR A 105 -15.91 -5.85 10.62
CA THR A 105 -15.29 -6.26 11.88
C THR A 105 -14.34 -5.16 12.32
N LEU A 106 -14.36 -4.82 13.61
CA LEU A 106 -13.43 -3.87 14.28
C LEU A 106 -11.97 -4.36 14.26
N ASP A 107 -11.62 -5.27 13.36
CA ASP A 107 -10.30 -5.91 13.32
C ASP A 107 -9.29 -5.03 12.56
N VAL A 108 -8.28 -4.62 13.29
CA VAL A 108 -7.11 -3.94 12.75
C VAL A 108 -6.27 -4.87 11.87
N SER A 109 -5.49 -4.31 10.96
CA SER A 109 -4.56 -5.06 10.11
C SER A 109 -3.66 -5.99 10.93
N HIS A 110 -3.86 -7.30 10.77
CA HIS A 110 -3.02 -8.31 11.43
C HIS A 110 -1.54 -8.21 11.01
N VAL A 111 -1.25 -7.73 9.81
CA VAL A 111 0.12 -7.50 9.32
C VAL A 111 0.79 -6.38 10.11
N LEU A 112 0.12 -5.23 10.27
CA LEU A 112 0.67 -4.10 11.00
C LEU A 112 0.81 -4.41 12.50
N LYS A 113 -0.14 -5.16 13.05
CA LYS A 113 -0.05 -5.68 14.43
C LYS A 113 1.14 -6.64 14.60
N ALA A 114 1.37 -7.52 13.65
CA ALA A 114 2.49 -8.49 13.70
C ALA A 114 3.87 -7.81 13.65
N ILE A 115 3.99 -6.64 13.03
CA ILE A 115 5.23 -5.84 13.05
C ILE A 115 5.31 -4.87 14.25
N GLY A 116 4.40 -5.01 15.23
CA GLY A 116 4.47 -4.33 16.51
C GLY A 116 3.84 -2.94 16.56
N LEU A 117 3.01 -2.54 15.59
CA LEU A 117 2.33 -1.25 15.64
C LEU A 117 1.19 -1.28 16.68
N SER A 118 1.02 -0.15 17.37
CA SER A 118 -0.14 0.08 18.22
C SER A 118 -1.42 0.26 17.40
N HIS A 119 -2.58 0.10 18.02
CA HIS A 119 -3.90 0.31 17.39
C HIS A 119 -4.01 1.70 16.76
N GLU A 120 -3.54 2.72 17.47
CA GLU A 120 -3.51 4.10 17.01
C GLU A 120 -2.65 4.26 15.76
N GLN A 121 -1.42 3.74 15.77
CA GLN A 121 -0.54 3.77 14.59
C GLN A 121 -1.13 3.04 13.38
N ILE A 122 -1.88 1.95 13.61
CA ILE A 122 -2.55 1.21 12.53
C ILE A 122 -3.67 2.05 11.92
N ASN A 123 -4.50 2.70 12.74
CA ASN A 123 -5.61 3.54 12.28
C ASN A 123 -5.15 4.80 11.53
N THR A 124 -3.95 5.31 11.87
CA THR A 124 -3.35 6.47 11.20
C THR A 124 -2.51 6.09 9.97
N SER A 125 -2.45 4.80 9.61
CA SER A 125 -1.57 4.30 8.56
C SER A 125 -2.19 4.38 7.17
N ILE A 126 -1.34 4.72 6.20
CA ILE A 126 -1.63 4.68 4.77
C ILE A 126 -0.60 3.79 4.07
N ARG A 127 -1.09 2.92 3.17
CA ARG A 127 -0.24 2.19 2.24
C ARG A 127 -0.34 2.79 0.85
N LEU A 128 0.80 3.11 0.28
CA LEU A 128 0.97 3.46 -1.13
C LEU A 128 1.72 2.32 -1.81
N SER A 129 1.24 1.90 -2.97
CA SER A 129 1.88 0.87 -3.78
C SER A 129 2.24 1.46 -5.13
N ILE A 130 3.48 1.25 -5.57
CA ILE A 130 3.97 1.71 -6.85
C ILE A 130 4.22 0.54 -7.79
N SER A 131 4.25 0.81 -9.09
CA SER A 131 4.55 -0.16 -10.12
C SER A 131 5.63 0.39 -11.07
N LYS A 132 6.10 -0.45 -11.98
CA LYS A 132 7.04 -0.03 -13.04
C LYS A 132 6.45 1.01 -14.00
N PHE A 133 5.14 1.19 -14.01
CA PHE A 133 4.46 2.17 -14.86
C PHE A 133 4.34 3.54 -14.21
N ASN A 134 4.57 3.64 -12.89
CA ASN A 134 4.57 4.94 -12.24
C ASN A 134 5.78 5.77 -12.64
N THR A 135 5.59 7.06 -12.74
CA THR A 135 6.61 8.03 -13.17
C THR A 135 7.14 8.83 -11.98
N LYS A 136 8.32 9.42 -12.17
CA LYS A 136 8.88 10.37 -11.20
C LYS A 136 7.95 11.57 -10.98
N LYS A 137 7.24 12.04 -12.03
CA LYS A 137 6.29 13.17 -11.92
C LYS A 137 5.10 12.85 -11.01
N GLU A 138 4.59 11.61 -11.07
CA GLU A 138 3.51 11.18 -10.17
C GLU A 138 3.97 11.11 -8.72
N ILE A 139 5.20 10.66 -8.47
CA ILE A 139 5.78 10.71 -7.12
C ILE A 139 5.93 12.15 -6.63
N ASP A 140 6.40 13.05 -7.49
CA ASP A 140 6.52 14.48 -7.16
C ASP A 140 5.14 15.09 -6.86
N TYR A 141 4.11 14.72 -7.62
CA TYR A 141 2.74 15.15 -7.39
C TYR A 141 2.21 14.69 -6.02
N VAL A 142 2.41 13.42 -5.66
CA VAL A 142 2.03 12.93 -4.31
C VAL A 142 2.74 13.75 -3.22
N LEU A 143 4.03 14.01 -3.38
CA LEU A 143 4.83 14.78 -2.42
C LEU A 143 4.45 16.26 -2.36
N GLU A 144 3.81 16.80 -3.39
CA GLU A 144 3.24 18.14 -3.37
C GLU A 144 1.89 18.20 -2.66
N ILE A 145 1.02 17.21 -2.91
CA ILE A 145 -0.37 17.22 -2.45
C ILE A 145 -0.51 16.74 -1.01
N LEU A 146 0.15 15.64 -0.66
CA LEU A 146 -0.04 15.00 0.65
C LEU A 146 0.31 15.88 1.85
N PRO A 147 1.38 16.69 1.85
CA PRO A 147 1.64 17.61 2.95
C PRO A 147 0.51 18.65 3.15
N LYS A 148 -0.11 19.12 2.07
CA LYS A 148 -1.22 20.07 2.12
C LYS A 148 -2.46 19.43 2.76
N ILE A 149 -2.74 18.17 2.40
CA ILE A 149 -3.83 17.38 2.99
C ILE A 149 -3.59 17.21 4.49
N VAL A 150 -2.39 16.77 4.88
CA VAL A 150 -2.01 16.54 6.28
C VAL A 150 -2.14 17.82 7.10
N GLU A 151 -1.63 18.94 6.59
CA GLU A 151 -1.76 20.24 7.27
C GLU A 151 -3.22 20.67 7.47
N LYS A 152 -4.04 20.48 6.41
CA LYS A 152 -5.48 20.79 6.47
C LYS A 152 -6.19 19.94 7.52
N LEU A 153 -5.97 18.62 7.52
CA LEU A 153 -6.63 17.69 8.44
C LEU A 153 -6.21 17.95 9.89
N ARG A 154 -4.93 18.24 10.16
CA ARG A 154 -4.46 18.60 11.49
C ARG A 154 -5.09 19.88 12.05
N LYS A 155 -5.37 20.87 11.17
CA LYS A 155 -6.10 22.07 11.57
C LYS A 155 -7.57 21.83 11.90
N MET A 156 -8.15 20.76 11.34
CA MET A 156 -9.55 20.39 11.58
C MET A 156 -9.74 19.48 12.79
N THR A 157 -8.67 18.82 13.25
CA THR A 157 -8.71 17.93 14.40
C THR A 157 -8.57 18.77 15.68
N PRO A 158 -9.60 18.80 16.57
CA PRO A 158 -9.59 19.67 17.77
C PRO A 158 -8.70 19.13 18.89
N ILE A 159 -8.07 17.98 18.75
CA ILE A 159 -7.32 17.31 19.82
C ILE A 159 -5.84 17.65 19.68
N LYS A 160 -5.40 18.59 20.48
CA LYS A 160 -4.02 18.67 20.93
C LYS A 160 -3.92 17.73 22.14
N LEU A 161 -3.43 16.50 21.94
CA LEU A 161 -2.95 15.66 23.03
C LEU A 161 -1.63 16.21 23.56
#